data_2be9032739cd8268b81839150aad4861
#
_entry.id   2be9032739cd8268b81839150aad4861
#
_cell.length_a   1.000
_cell.length_b   1.000
_cell.length_c   1.000
_cell.angle_alpha   90.00
_cell.angle_beta   90.00
_cell.angle_gamma   90.00
#
_symmetry.space_group_name_H-M   'P 1'
#
loop_
_entity.id
_entity.type
_entity.pdbx_description
1 polymer ?
#
loop_
_entity_poly.entity_id
_entity_poly.type
_entity_poly.pdbx_seq_one_letter_code
_entity_poly.pdbx_strand_id
1 'polypeptide(L)'
;AMDTVTESSMAIAIAREGGIGIIHKNMTIEQQAAEVDKVKRSENGVIANPFSLSENHTLKDADELMGKYKISGVPICDDNNVLIGIITNRDLRFETDFAKKIKDAMTSENLITAPVGTTLSEAQKILSKHKIEKLPIVDEKNHLKGLITIKDIEKAIRYPNSARDKN
;
A
#
# COMPACT_ATOMS: atom_id res chain seq x y z
N ALA A 1 10.08 1.82 -25.93
CA ALA A 1 9.36 0.66 -25.42
C ALA A 1 9.71 -0.57 -26.25
N MET A 2 10.21 -1.59 -25.63
CA MET A 2 10.58 -2.83 -26.31
C MET A 2 9.91 -3.99 -25.57
N ASP A 3 9.33 -4.93 -26.32
CA ASP A 3 8.70 -6.11 -25.82
C ASP A 3 9.65 -6.91 -24.91
N THR A 4 9.13 -7.48 -23.84
CA THR A 4 9.86 -8.22 -22.79
C THR A 4 10.96 -7.44 -22.04
N VAL A 5 11.20 -6.17 -22.39
CA VAL A 5 12.21 -5.31 -21.76
C VAL A 5 11.56 -4.18 -20.96
N THR A 6 10.68 -3.40 -21.59
CA THR A 6 10.07 -2.25 -20.93
C THR A 6 8.68 -2.61 -20.38
N GLU A 7 8.70 -3.39 -19.31
CA GLU A 7 7.55 -3.70 -18.44
C GLU A 7 7.65 -2.89 -17.15
N SER A 8 6.77 -3.14 -16.18
CA SER A 8 6.71 -2.39 -14.92
C SER A 8 8.05 -2.32 -14.19
N SER A 9 8.81 -3.40 -14.15
CA SER A 9 10.10 -3.44 -13.44
C SER A 9 11.12 -2.44 -14.00
N MET A 10 11.27 -2.38 -15.33
CA MET A 10 12.15 -1.43 -16.00
C MET A 10 11.62 -0.01 -15.91
N ALA A 11 10.31 0.19 -16.08
CA ALA A 11 9.69 1.51 -15.96
C ALA A 11 9.88 2.10 -14.56
N ILE A 12 9.73 1.28 -13.51
CA ILE A 12 9.99 1.68 -12.12
C ILE A 12 11.47 2.03 -11.91
N ALA A 13 12.39 1.25 -12.47
CA ALA A 13 13.83 1.54 -12.35
C ALA A 13 14.18 2.88 -13.00
N ILE A 14 13.66 3.14 -14.20
CA ILE A 14 13.85 4.41 -14.92
C ILE A 14 13.25 5.58 -14.15
N ALA A 15 12.03 5.41 -13.60
CA ALA A 15 11.35 6.46 -12.83
C ALA A 15 12.14 6.84 -11.56
N ARG A 16 12.77 5.88 -10.90
CA ARG A 16 13.63 6.13 -9.72
C ARG A 16 14.83 7.01 -10.02
N GLU A 17 15.35 6.95 -11.23
CA GLU A 17 16.45 7.78 -11.71
C GLU A 17 15.96 9.11 -12.36
N GLY A 18 14.69 9.45 -12.22
CA GLY A 18 14.11 10.70 -12.74
C GLY A 18 13.67 10.64 -14.19
N GLY A 19 13.68 9.46 -14.81
CA GLY A 19 13.23 9.25 -16.18
C GLY A 19 11.77 8.80 -16.27
N ILE A 20 11.34 8.50 -17.50
CA ILE A 20 10.01 7.95 -17.78
C ILE A 20 10.11 6.65 -18.57
N GLY A 21 9.48 5.59 -18.09
CA GLY A 21 9.37 4.32 -18.79
C GLY A 21 8.06 4.24 -19.57
N ILE A 22 8.15 3.78 -20.83
CA ILE A 22 6.97 3.56 -21.68
C ILE A 22 6.72 2.06 -21.81
N ILE A 23 5.62 1.58 -21.27
CA ILE A 23 5.24 0.16 -21.36
C ILE A 23 4.95 -0.19 -22.81
N HIS A 24 5.48 -1.35 -23.28
CA HIS A 24 5.22 -1.82 -24.64
C HIS A 24 3.76 -2.24 -24.84
N LYS A 25 3.33 -2.32 -26.11
CA LYS A 25 1.94 -2.63 -26.48
C LYS A 25 1.66 -4.10 -26.79
N ASN A 26 2.68 -4.97 -26.79
CA ASN A 26 2.52 -6.38 -27.16
C ASN A 26 1.96 -7.21 -25.99
N MET A 27 0.78 -6.85 -25.54
CA MET A 27 0.00 -7.49 -24.49
C MET A 27 -1.45 -7.05 -24.59
N THR A 28 -2.36 -7.69 -23.87
CA THR A 28 -3.76 -7.24 -23.84
C THR A 28 -3.91 -5.90 -23.13
N ILE A 29 -5.02 -5.21 -23.34
CA ILE A 29 -5.32 -3.93 -22.68
C ILE A 29 -5.28 -4.08 -21.17
N GLU A 30 -5.85 -5.16 -20.64
CA GLU A 30 -5.91 -5.47 -19.21
C GLU A 30 -4.52 -5.72 -18.63
N GLN A 31 -3.67 -6.44 -19.36
CA GLN A 31 -2.28 -6.67 -18.98
C GLN A 31 -1.48 -5.38 -18.95
N GLN A 32 -1.62 -4.53 -19.98
CA GLN A 32 -0.94 -3.24 -20.03
C GLN A 32 -1.40 -2.31 -18.89
N ALA A 33 -2.72 -2.26 -18.63
CA ALA A 33 -3.25 -1.50 -17.51
C ALA A 33 -2.70 -1.98 -16.17
N ALA A 34 -2.58 -3.30 -15.98
CA ALA A 34 -1.98 -3.87 -14.77
C ALA A 34 -0.49 -3.52 -14.62
N GLU A 35 0.28 -3.50 -15.70
CA GLU A 35 1.69 -3.07 -15.68
C GLU A 35 1.81 -1.57 -15.33
N VAL A 36 0.96 -0.71 -15.90
CA VAL A 36 0.90 0.72 -15.56
C VAL A 36 0.50 0.93 -14.11
N ASP A 37 -0.50 0.21 -13.59
CA ASP A 37 -0.92 0.29 -12.18
C ASP A 37 0.24 -0.05 -11.23
N LYS A 38 1.05 -1.07 -11.54
CA LYS A 38 2.24 -1.41 -10.75
C LYS A 38 3.25 -0.24 -10.71
N VAL A 39 3.47 0.44 -11.84
CA VAL A 39 4.37 1.61 -11.89
C VAL A 39 3.81 2.74 -11.04
N LYS A 40 2.53 3.10 -11.23
CA LYS A 40 1.87 4.18 -10.49
C LYS A 40 1.88 3.93 -8.98
N ARG A 41 1.60 2.72 -8.54
CA ARG A 41 1.68 2.33 -7.12
C ARG A 41 3.09 2.41 -6.55
N SER A 42 4.12 2.27 -7.38
CA SER A 42 5.52 2.34 -6.92
C SER A 42 6.04 3.77 -6.77
N GLU A 43 5.43 4.74 -7.46
CA GLU A 43 5.89 6.13 -7.53
C GLU A 43 5.40 6.98 -6.35
N ASN A 44 4.28 6.62 -5.76
CA ASN A 44 3.63 7.42 -4.72
C ASN A 44 4.18 7.07 -3.33
N GLY A 45 4.71 8.07 -2.63
CA GLY A 45 5.04 7.94 -1.20
C GLY A 45 3.81 7.76 -0.30
N VAL A 46 2.61 8.04 -0.85
CA VAL A 46 1.31 7.73 -0.26
C VAL A 46 0.59 6.78 -1.21
N ILE A 47 0.25 5.60 -0.74
CA ILE A 47 -0.57 4.65 -1.51
C ILE A 47 -2.01 5.18 -1.49
N ALA A 48 -2.44 5.80 -2.58
CA ALA A 48 -3.83 6.20 -2.76
C ALA A 48 -4.70 4.96 -2.99
N ASN A 49 -5.88 4.92 -2.38
CA ASN A 49 -6.81 3.79 -2.46
C ASN A 49 -6.11 2.44 -2.16
N PRO A 50 -5.56 2.26 -0.95
CA PRO A 50 -4.90 1.00 -0.58
C PRO A 50 -5.90 -0.15 -0.61
N PHE A 51 -5.40 -1.36 -0.83
CA PHE A 51 -6.22 -2.55 -0.63
C PHE A 51 -6.75 -2.56 0.79
N SER A 52 -8.03 -2.84 0.95
CA SER A 52 -8.70 -3.02 2.24
C SER A 52 -9.52 -4.31 2.21
N LEU A 53 -9.76 -4.86 3.39
CA LEU A 53 -10.66 -6.01 3.60
C LEU A 53 -11.72 -5.63 4.63
N SER A 54 -12.82 -6.38 4.65
CA SER A 54 -13.83 -6.29 5.70
C SER A 54 -13.44 -7.18 6.88
N GLU A 55 -13.88 -6.82 8.07
CA GLU A 55 -13.70 -7.61 9.30
C GLU A 55 -14.25 -9.04 9.20
N ASN A 56 -15.20 -9.27 8.28
CA ASN A 56 -15.85 -10.55 8.04
C ASN A 56 -15.05 -11.49 7.12
N HIS A 57 -14.01 -11.02 6.46
CA HIS A 57 -13.07 -11.88 5.74
C HIS A 57 -12.29 -12.77 6.71
N THR A 58 -11.66 -13.80 6.18
CA THR A 58 -10.83 -14.72 6.95
C THR A 58 -9.36 -14.27 6.97
N LEU A 59 -8.59 -14.79 7.91
CA LEU A 59 -7.14 -14.58 7.94
C LEU A 59 -6.47 -15.14 6.69
N LYS A 60 -7.05 -16.20 6.09
CA LYS A 60 -6.60 -16.74 4.82
C LYS A 60 -6.74 -15.72 3.69
N ASP A 61 -7.87 -15.01 3.61
CA ASP A 61 -8.07 -13.97 2.59
C ASP A 61 -7.03 -12.85 2.74
N ALA A 62 -6.69 -12.48 3.98
CA ALA A 62 -5.67 -11.48 4.26
C ALA A 62 -4.26 -11.96 3.86
N ASP A 63 -3.91 -13.20 4.17
CA ASP A 63 -2.61 -13.80 3.82
C ASP A 63 -2.44 -13.93 2.31
N GLU A 64 -3.47 -14.42 1.61
CA GLU A 64 -3.48 -14.53 0.14
C GLU A 64 -3.36 -13.16 -0.53
N LEU A 65 -4.06 -12.14 -0.04
CA LEU A 65 -3.96 -10.77 -0.54
C LEU A 65 -2.56 -10.21 -0.33
N MET A 66 -2.01 -10.36 0.88
CA MET A 66 -0.68 -9.90 1.22
C MET A 66 0.41 -10.62 0.39
N GLY A 67 0.29 -11.92 0.20
CA GLY A 67 1.19 -12.71 -0.64
C GLY A 67 1.15 -12.31 -2.11
N LYS A 68 -0.06 -12.19 -2.67
CA LYS A 68 -0.29 -11.82 -4.08
C LYS A 68 0.31 -10.46 -4.43
N TYR A 69 0.13 -9.47 -3.57
CA TYR A 69 0.57 -8.09 -3.83
C TYR A 69 1.90 -7.74 -3.14
N LYS A 70 2.52 -8.69 -2.45
CA LYS A 70 3.79 -8.52 -1.71
C LYS A 70 3.74 -7.35 -0.71
N ILE A 71 2.60 -7.20 -0.05
CA ILE A 71 2.36 -6.21 0.99
C ILE A 71 2.39 -6.89 2.37
N SER A 72 2.72 -6.14 3.42
CA SER A 72 2.92 -6.67 4.77
C SER A 72 1.81 -6.29 5.74
N GLY A 73 0.69 -5.80 5.24
CA GLY A 73 -0.49 -5.50 6.04
C GLY A 73 -1.54 -4.75 5.25
N VAL A 74 -2.77 -4.87 5.71
CA VAL A 74 -3.98 -4.41 5.04
C VAL A 74 -4.86 -3.67 6.03
N PRO A 75 -5.30 -2.43 5.74
CA PRO A 75 -6.34 -1.75 6.48
C PRO A 75 -7.66 -2.52 6.40
N ILE A 76 -8.40 -2.52 7.49
CA ILE A 76 -9.72 -3.15 7.59
C ILE A 76 -10.77 -2.06 7.67
N CYS A 77 -11.75 -2.14 6.78
CA CYS A 77 -12.81 -1.15 6.68
C CYS A 77 -14.18 -1.82 6.78
N ASP A 78 -15.17 -1.05 7.19
CA ASP A 78 -16.58 -1.43 7.08
C ASP A 78 -17.11 -1.23 5.65
N ASP A 79 -18.39 -1.54 5.45
CA ASP A 79 -19.07 -1.40 4.14
C ASP A 79 -19.14 0.05 3.64
N ASN A 80 -18.93 1.03 4.52
CA ASN A 80 -18.90 2.45 4.20
C ASN A 80 -17.47 2.99 3.99
N ASN A 81 -16.48 2.11 3.91
CA ASN A 81 -15.06 2.43 3.83
C ASN A 81 -14.51 3.20 5.04
N VAL A 82 -15.15 3.08 6.20
CA VAL A 82 -14.65 3.62 7.47
C VAL A 82 -13.59 2.66 8.01
N LEU A 83 -12.43 3.20 8.37
CA LEU A 83 -11.35 2.40 8.94
C LEU A 83 -11.72 1.91 10.33
N ILE A 84 -11.72 0.59 10.53
CA ILE A 84 -12.04 -0.08 11.80
C ILE A 84 -10.88 -0.86 12.38
N GLY A 85 -9.84 -1.15 11.60
CA GLY A 85 -8.70 -1.92 12.05
C GLY A 85 -7.57 -1.98 11.04
N ILE A 86 -6.53 -2.68 11.42
CA ILE A 86 -5.42 -3.06 10.53
C ILE A 86 -4.96 -4.46 10.86
N ILE A 87 -4.64 -5.25 9.84
CA ILE A 87 -4.00 -6.56 10.00
C ILE A 87 -2.65 -6.57 9.28
N THR A 88 -1.67 -7.20 9.89
CA THR A 88 -0.29 -7.23 9.39
C THR A 88 0.30 -8.63 9.44
N ASN A 89 1.41 -8.86 8.74
CA ASN A 89 2.15 -10.13 8.84
C ASN A 89 2.55 -10.48 10.28
N ARG A 90 2.67 -9.49 11.17
CA ARG A 90 2.99 -9.71 12.58
C ARG A 90 1.84 -10.43 13.29
N ASP A 91 0.61 -10.05 12.97
CA ASP A 91 -0.60 -10.62 13.55
C ASP A 91 -0.83 -12.05 13.06
N LEU A 92 -0.41 -12.36 11.82
CA LEU A 92 -0.53 -13.69 11.22
C LEU A 92 0.61 -14.65 11.59
N ARG A 93 1.74 -14.14 12.07
CA ARG A 93 2.99 -14.92 12.22
C ARG A 93 2.85 -16.16 13.09
N PHE A 94 2.06 -16.10 14.12
CA PHE A 94 1.87 -17.20 15.09
C PHE A 94 0.48 -17.80 15.01
N GLU A 95 -0.32 -17.39 14.04
CA GLU A 95 -1.66 -17.93 13.87
C GLU A 95 -1.60 -19.29 13.18
N THR A 96 -2.37 -20.23 13.68
CA THR A 96 -2.45 -21.61 13.16
C THR A 96 -3.80 -21.88 12.49
N ASP A 97 -4.82 -21.10 12.83
CA ASP A 97 -6.18 -21.23 12.29
C ASP A 97 -6.52 -20.07 11.37
N PHE A 98 -6.22 -20.21 10.09
CA PHE A 98 -6.51 -19.22 9.07
C PHE A 98 -7.99 -19.15 8.66
N ALA A 99 -8.86 -20.01 9.20
CA ALA A 99 -10.30 -19.90 9.00
C ALA A 99 -10.97 -18.85 9.93
N LYS A 100 -10.25 -18.39 10.95
CA LYS A 100 -10.71 -17.29 11.83
C LYS A 100 -11.05 -16.04 11.05
N LYS A 101 -11.97 -15.25 11.59
CA LYS A 101 -12.30 -13.93 11.04
C LYS A 101 -11.21 -12.89 11.37
N ILE A 102 -11.03 -11.94 10.47
CA ILE A 102 -10.05 -10.85 10.65
C ILE A 102 -10.30 -10.08 11.93
N LYS A 103 -11.57 -9.84 12.30
CA LYS A 103 -11.94 -9.14 13.53
C LYS A 103 -11.37 -9.74 14.83
N ASP A 104 -11.06 -11.04 14.81
CA ASP A 104 -10.56 -11.76 15.99
C ASP A 104 -9.04 -11.63 16.17
N ALA A 105 -8.33 -11.10 15.15
CA ALA A 105 -6.87 -10.98 15.14
C ALA A 105 -6.36 -9.58 14.75
N MET A 106 -7.21 -8.72 14.17
CA MET A 106 -6.80 -7.37 13.77
C MET A 106 -6.52 -6.49 14.98
N THR A 107 -5.65 -5.49 14.80
CA THR A 107 -5.53 -4.37 15.72
C THR A 107 -6.66 -3.39 15.44
N SER A 108 -7.57 -3.19 16.39
CA SER A 108 -8.72 -2.27 16.30
C SER A 108 -8.68 -1.16 17.34
N GLU A 109 -7.99 -1.38 18.46
CA GLU A 109 -7.85 -0.39 19.51
C GLU A 109 -6.64 0.52 19.31
N ASN A 110 -6.77 1.80 19.67
CA ASN A 110 -5.70 2.78 19.60
C ASN A 110 -5.05 2.88 18.21
N LEU A 111 -5.85 2.78 17.15
CA LEU A 111 -5.38 2.95 15.78
C LEU A 111 -4.74 4.32 15.60
N ILE A 112 -3.48 4.33 15.18
CA ILE A 112 -2.78 5.56 14.83
C ILE A 112 -3.05 5.84 13.36
N THR A 113 -3.67 6.98 13.10
CA THR A 113 -4.01 7.48 11.76
C THR A 113 -3.47 8.88 11.55
N ALA A 114 -3.48 9.37 10.32
CA ALA A 114 -3.17 10.75 10.01
C ALA A 114 -4.17 11.32 8.98
N PRO A 115 -4.38 12.64 8.94
CA PRO A 115 -5.30 13.25 8.00
C PRO A 115 -4.74 13.26 6.57
N VAL A 116 -5.64 13.45 5.61
CA VAL A 116 -5.28 13.71 4.21
C VAL A 116 -4.39 14.96 4.15
N GLY A 117 -3.33 14.91 3.34
CA GLY A 117 -2.35 15.99 3.23
C GLY A 117 -1.13 15.84 4.14
N THR A 118 -1.09 14.83 5.02
CA THR A 118 0.09 14.52 5.83
C THR A 118 1.31 14.26 4.93
N THR A 119 2.38 15.00 5.18
CA THR A 119 3.65 14.85 4.46
C THR A 119 4.41 13.61 4.90
N LEU A 120 5.33 13.11 4.04
CA LEU A 120 6.17 11.96 4.41
C LEU A 120 7.05 12.23 5.64
N SER A 121 7.49 13.49 5.84
CA SER A 121 8.26 13.88 7.03
C SER A 121 7.44 13.82 8.31
N GLU A 122 6.19 14.26 8.28
CA GLU A 122 5.26 14.15 9.41
C GLU A 122 4.91 12.68 9.68
N ALA A 123 4.61 11.91 8.62
CA ALA A 123 4.35 10.48 8.72
C ALA A 123 5.53 9.74 9.36
N GLN A 124 6.78 10.08 9.00
CA GLN A 124 7.98 9.49 9.59
C GLN A 124 8.05 9.73 11.11
N LYS A 125 7.73 10.94 11.55
CA LYS A 125 7.72 11.28 12.99
C LYS A 125 6.65 10.47 13.73
N ILE A 126 5.45 10.32 13.14
CA ILE A 126 4.35 9.55 13.73
C ILE A 126 4.72 8.06 13.82
N LEU A 127 5.20 7.47 12.72
CA LEU A 127 5.63 6.07 12.65
C LEU A 127 6.72 5.77 13.68
N SER A 128 7.74 6.64 13.78
CA SER A 128 8.83 6.51 14.73
C SER A 128 8.37 6.63 16.18
N LYS A 129 7.54 7.64 16.48
CA LYS A 129 7.02 7.89 17.83
C LYS A 129 6.20 6.71 18.34
N HIS A 130 5.35 6.14 17.50
CA HIS A 130 4.44 5.05 17.87
C HIS A 130 5.00 3.65 17.58
N LYS A 131 6.21 3.56 17.00
CA LYS A 131 6.89 2.30 16.63
C LYS A 131 6.03 1.39 15.73
N ILE A 132 5.32 2.01 14.80
CA ILE A 132 4.48 1.35 13.79
C ILE A 132 5.11 1.47 12.41
N GLU A 133 4.77 0.55 11.50
CA GLU A 133 5.32 0.50 10.15
C GLU A 133 4.37 1.01 9.08
N LYS A 134 3.10 1.20 9.44
CA LYS A 134 2.02 1.57 8.53
C LYS A 134 1.15 2.63 9.19
N LEU A 135 0.84 3.67 8.42
CA LEU A 135 0.05 4.81 8.85
C LEU A 135 -1.12 4.97 7.89
N PRO A 136 -2.33 4.53 8.26
CA PRO A 136 -3.52 4.81 7.48
C PRO A 136 -3.80 6.32 7.42
N ILE A 137 -4.15 6.80 6.24
CA ILE A 137 -4.57 8.18 6.00
C ILE A 137 -6.09 8.20 5.86
N VAL A 138 -6.74 9.01 6.67
CA VAL A 138 -8.20 9.09 6.74
C VAL A 138 -8.70 10.51 6.57
N ASP A 139 -9.97 10.65 6.16
CA ASP A 139 -10.66 11.93 6.17
C ASP A 139 -11.29 12.21 7.55
N GLU A 140 -11.99 13.35 7.65
CA GLU A 140 -12.66 13.80 8.90
C GLU A 140 -13.74 12.83 9.40
N LYS A 141 -14.26 11.96 8.52
CA LYS A 141 -15.24 10.93 8.86
C LYS A 141 -14.61 9.54 9.05
N ASN A 142 -13.28 9.48 9.17
CA ASN A 142 -12.49 8.26 9.30
C ASN A 142 -12.57 7.30 8.09
N HIS A 143 -12.95 7.79 6.89
CA HIS A 143 -12.87 6.96 5.68
C HIS A 143 -11.42 6.83 5.25
N LEU A 144 -11.03 5.62 4.88
CA LEU A 144 -9.69 5.32 4.37
C LEU A 144 -9.46 6.01 3.01
N LYS A 145 -8.42 6.84 2.94
CA LYS A 145 -8.00 7.56 1.73
C LYS A 145 -6.63 7.16 1.24
N GLY A 146 -5.79 6.64 2.13
CA GLY A 146 -4.44 6.27 1.76
C GLY A 146 -3.75 5.44 2.83
N LEU A 147 -2.53 5.03 2.50
CA LEU A 147 -1.64 4.33 3.42
C LEU A 147 -0.21 4.80 3.17
N ILE A 148 0.50 5.18 4.21
CA ILE A 148 1.94 5.44 4.19
C ILE A 148 2.65 4.33 4.95
N THR A 149 3.72 3.80 4.37
CA THR A 149 4.54 2.78 5.05
C THR A 149 5.98 3.26 5.23
N ILE A 150 6.71 2.65 6.16
CA ILE A 150 8.15 2.90 6.32
C ILE A 150 8.89 2.71 4.99
N LYS A 151 8.54 1.66 4.23
CA LYS A 151 9.16 1.38 2.93
C LYS A 151 9.00 2.53 1.93
N ASP A 152 7.88 3.26 1.97
CA ASP A 152 7.64 4.38 1.08
C ASP A 152 8.48 5.59 1.47
N ILE A 153 8.68 5.80 2.77
CA ILE A 153 9.59 6.82 3.29
C ILE A 153 11.04 6.50 2.93
N GLU A 154 11.48 5.25 3.14
CA GLU A 154 12.83 4.79 2.76
C GLU A 154 13.08 4.95 1.26
N LYS A 155 12.09 4.63 0.41
CA LYS A 155 12.19 4.87 -1.04
C LYS A 155 12.34 6.35 -1.37
N ALA A 156 11.55 7.23 -0.73
CA ALA A 156 11.63 8.66 -0.98
C ALA A 156 13.00 9.25 -0.58
N ILE A 157 13.61 8.74 0.49
CA ILE A 157 14.96 9.12 0.92
C ILE A 157 16.01 8.58 -0.07
N ARG A 158 15.87 7.33 -0.49
CA ARG A 158 16.84 6.66 -1.37
C ARG A 158 16.81 7.19 -2.80
N TYR A 159 15.64 7.64 -3.26
CA TYR A 159 15.44 8.12 -4.64
C TYR A 159 14.84 9.52 -4.65
N PRO A 160 15.60 10.55 -4.20
CA PRO A 160 15.08 11.92 -4.06
C PRO A 160 14.70 12.56 -5.40
N ASN A 161 15.32 12.11 -6.50
CA ASN A 161 15.07 12.61 -7.85
C ASN A 161 14.06 11.80 -8.65
N SER A 162 13.36 10.86 -7.99
CA SER A 162 12.38 10.01 -8.66
C SER A 162 11.32 10.85 -9.38
N ALA A 163 11.04 10.48 -10.64
CA ALA A 163 9.96 11.08 -11.41
C ALA A 163 8.61 10.79 -10.71
N ARG A 164 7.78 11.82 -10.59
CA ARG A 164 6.46 11.72 -9.98
C ARG A 164 5.41 12.32 -10.90
N ASP A 165 4.24 11.70 -10.91
CA ASP A 165 3.06 12.28 -11.55
C ASP A 165 2.61 13.50 -10.76
N LYS A 166 2.09 14.51 -11.46
CA LYS A 166 1.59 15.74 -10.84
C LYS A 166 0.15 15.61 -10.32
N ASN A 167 -0.51 14.49 -10.58
CA ASN A 167 -1.91 14.23 -10.20
C ASN A 167 -2.01 13.30 -9.00
#